data_deae45090f857e89b4512c26bf7fd783
#
_entry.id   deae45090f857e89b4512c26bf7fd783
#
_cell.length_a   1.000
_cell.length_b   1.000
_cell.length_c   1.000
_cell.angle_alpha   90.00
_cell.angle_beta   90.00
_cell.angle_gamma   90.00
#
_symmetry.space_group_name_H-M   'P 1'
#
loop_
_entity.id
_entity.type
_entity.pdbx_description
1 polymer ?
#
loop_
_entity_poly.entity_id
_entity_poly.type
_entity_poly.pdbx_seq_one_letter_code
_entity_poly.pdbx_strand_id
1 'polypeptide(L)'
;MAKEKFERSKPHVNVGTIGHVDHGKTTLTAALTTILAEKFGGQAKGYDQIDNAPEEKARGITINTSHVEYDTATRHYAHVDCPGHADYVKNMITGAAQMDGAILVVSAADGPMPQTREHILLARQVGVPYIIVFMNKCDMVDDAELLELVEMEIRDLLSSYDFPGDDCPIVQGSALRALEGDAEYKERIFALAAALDSYIPTPERAVDKPFLLPIEDVFSISGRGTVVTGRVERGVIKVGEEIEIVGLKETQKTTCTGVEMFRKLLDEGQAGDNVGVLLRGTKREEVERGQVLAKPGTITPHTKFEAEVYVLSKEEGGRHTPFFANYRPQFYFRTTDVTGAVTLAEGVEMVMPGENVKITVELIAPIAMENGLRFAIREGGRTVGAGVVANVIA
;
A
#
# COMPACT_ATOMS: atom_id res chain seq x y z
N MET A 1 31.52 -4.24 9.42
CA MET A 1 31.08 -5.59 9.07
C MET A 1 30.52 -5.55 7.66
N ALA A 2 30.81 -6.54 6.81
CA ALA A 2 30.19 -6.66 5.49
C ALA A 2 28.69 -6.96 5.71
N LYS A 3 27.81 -6.29 4.93
CA LYS A 3 26.39 -6.59 4.96
C LYS A 3 26.15 -7.99 4.40
N GLU A 4 25.21 -8.71 4.99
CA GLU A 4 24.77 -10.01 4.49
C GLU A 4 24.12 -9.86 3.12
N LYS A 5 24.21 -10.94 2.32
CA LYS A 5 23.55 -11.04 1.04
C LYS A 5 22.17 -11.68 1.24
N PHE A 6 21.14 -11.12 0.56
CA PHE A 6 19.80 -11.70 0.59
C PHE A 6 19.76 -12.95 -0.30
N GLU A 7 19.27 -14.05 0.24
CA GLU A 7 19.08 -15.30 -0.51
C GLU A 7 17.59 -15.52 -0.81
N ARG A 8 17.22 -15.65 -2.07
CA ARG A 8 15.86 -15.93 -2.53
C ARG A 8 15.55 -17.43 -2.42
N SER A 9 15.34 -17.92 -1.21
CA SER A 9 15.07 -19.34 -0.95
C SER A 9 13.57 -19.70 -1.02
N LYS A 10 12.69 -18.70 -0.90
CA LYS A 10 11.23 -18.86 -0.87
C LYS A 10 10.55 -17.85 -1.79
N PRO A 11 9.31 -18.14 -2.29
CA PRO A 11 8.50 -17.14 -2.95
C PRO A 11 8.28 -15.92 -2.06
N HIS A 12 8.40 -14.73 -2.65
CA HIS A 12 8.23 -13.45 -1.97
C HIS A 12 6.83 -12.88 -2.21
N VAL A 13 6.13 -12.55 -1.12
CA VAL A 13 4.76 -11.99 -1.14
C VAL A 13 4.71 -10.72 -0.30
N ASN A 14 4.07 -9.68 -0.84
CA ASN A 14 3.87 -8.42 -0.14
C ASN A 14 2.48 -8.41 0.48
N VAL A 15 2.41 -8.24 1.79
CA VAL A 15 1.15 -8.07 2.52
C VAL A 15 1.21 -6.81 3.37
N GLY A 16 0.12 -6.44 3.99
CA GLY A 16 0.14 -5.37 4.96
C GLY A 16 -1.16 -5.28 5.74
N THR A 17 -1.11 -4.54 6.84
CA THR A 17 -2.26 -4.30 7.72
C THR A 17 -2.99 -3.04 7.33
N ILE A 18 -4.32 -3.14 7.19
CA ILE A 18 -5.26 -2.04 6.97
C ILE A 18 -6.40 -2.12 7.99
N GLY A 19 -7.12 -1.04 8.19
CA GLY A 19 -8.25 -0.97 9.11
C GLY A 19 -8.23 0.28 9.98
N HIS A 20 -9.24 0.41 10.86
CA HIS A 20 -9.45 1.59 11.68
C HIS A 20 -8.29 1.86 12.65
N VAL A 21 -8.15 3.11 13.10
CA VAL A 21 -7.24 3.49 14.20
C VAL A 21 -7.62 2.70 15.46
N ASP A 22 -6.64 2.36 16.29
CA ASP A 22 -6.80 1.61 17.55
C ASP A 22 -7.37 0.18 17.45
N HIS A 23 -7.59 -0.36 16.24
CA HIS A 23 -7.96 -1.77 16.07
C HIS A 23 -6.78 -2.75 16.24
N GLY A 24 -5.55 -2.26 16.43
CA GLY A 24 -4.37 -3.05 16.78
C GLY A 24 -3.55 -3.57 15.59
N LYS A 25 -3.50 -2.81 14.48
CA LYS A 25 -2.70 -3.15 13.29
C LYS A 25 -1.22 -3.32 13.62
N THR A 26 -0.61 -2.32 14.23
CA THR A 26 0.81 -2.34 14.61
C THR A 26 1.10 -3.40 15.67
N THR A 27 0.17 -3.64 16.60
CA THR A 27 0.28 -4.75 17.57
C THR A 27 0.27 -6.11 16.88
N LEU A 28 -0.60 -6.29 15.87
CA LEU A 28 -0.63 -7.52 15.07
C LEU A 28 0.66 -7.69 14.26
N THR A 29 1.17 -6.62 13.67
CA THR A 29 2.45 -6.62 12.94
C THR A 29 3.60 -7.04 13.85
N ALA A 30 3.64 -6.52 15.08
CA ALA A 30 4.61 -6.94 16.10
C ALA A 30 4.44 -8.42 16.50
N ALA A 31 3.20 -8.90 16.65
CA ALA A 31 2.90 -10.29 16.96
C ALA A 31 3.36 -11.24 15.85
N LEU A 32 3.08 -10.91 14.59
CA LEU A 32 3.52 -11.68 13.42
C LEU A 32 5.04 -11.79 13.39
N THR A 33 5.77 -10.67 13.47
CA THR A 33 7.23 -10.69 13.40
C THR A 33 7.85 -11.46 14.58
N THR A 34 7.33 -11.33 15.79
CA THR A 34 7.86 -11.95 16.99
C THR A 34 7.57 -13.46 17.02
N ILE A 35 6.31 -13.84 16.85
CA ILE A 35 5.89 -15.24 17.00
C ILE A 35 6.36 -16.10 15.83
N LEU A 36 6.35 -15.59 14.62
CA LEU A 36 6.88 -16.34 13.47
C LEU A 36 8.40 -16.47 13.53
N ALA A 37 9.11 -15.46 14.05
CA ALA A 37 10.56 -15.55 14.25
C ALA A 37 10.95 -16.65 15.26
N GLU A 38 10.15 -16.90 16.30
CA GLU A 38 10.38 -18.00 17.25
C GLU A 38 10.39 -19.37 16.56
N LYS A 39 9.57 -19.56 15.52
CA LYS A 39 9.39 -20.86 14.85
C LYS A 39 10.19 -21.00 13.55
N PHE A 40 10.31 -19.93 12.77
CA PHE A 40 10.85 -19.96 11.42
C PHE A 40 12.16 -19.17 11.28
N GLY A 41 12.60 -18.50 12.34
CA GLY A 41 13.76 -17.59 12.31
C GLY A 41 13.38 -16.20 11.79
N GLY A 42 14.36 -15.31 11.78
CA GLY A 42 14.17 -13.91 11.40
C GLY A 42 14.37 -12.95 12.56
N GLN A 43 14.08 -11.68 12.35
CA GLN A 43 14.19 -10.65 13.38
C GLN A 43 12.82 -10.27 13.93
N ALA A 44 12.60 -10.53 15.20
CA ALA A 44 11.47 -9.99 15.94
C ALA A 44 11.55 -8.46 15.98
N LYS A 45 10.43 -7.77 15.74
CA LYS A 45 10.31 -6.32 15.92
C LYS A 45 9.16 -6.04 16.87
N GLY A 46 9.47 -5.38 17.99
CA GLY A 46 8.46 -4.92 18.92
C GLY A 46 7.72 -3.67 18.40
N TYR A 47 6.60 -3.34 19.05
CA TYR A 47 5.77 -2.17 18.73
C TYR A 47 6.58 -0.88 18.58
N ASP A 48 7.44 -0.54 19.56
CA ASP A 48 8.27 0.67 19.57
C ASP A 48 9.34 0.74 18.47
N GLN A 49 9.59 -0.39 17.79
CA GLN A 49 10.53 -0.47 16.68
C GLN A 49 9.83 -0.32 15.33
N ILE A 50 8.52 -0.57 15.29
CA ILE A 50 7.64 -0.39 14.13
C ILE A 50 7.23 1.07 14.07
N ASP A 51 6.55 1.59 15.11
CA ASP A 51 6.21 3.00 15.28
C ASP A 51 7.39 3.73 15.96
N ASN A 52 8.39 4.08 15.16
CA ASN A 52 9.67 4.55 15.71
C ASN A 52 9.82 6.09 15.71
N ALA A 53 9.05 6.81 14.92
CA ALA A 53 9.13 8.26 14.85
C ALA A 53 8.71 8.92 16.18
N PRO A 54 9.38 10.02 16.61
CA PRO A 54 9.03 10.69 17.87
C PRO A 54 7.58 11.13 17.92
N GLU A 55 6.99 11.51 16.81
CA GLU A 55 5.61 11.95 16.70
C GLU A 55 4.62 10.77 16.83
N GLU A 56 4.94 9.62 16.27
CA GLU A 56 4.17 8.38 16.42
C GLU A 56 4.12 7.93 17.87
N LYS A 57 5.28 7.94 18.55
CA LYS A 57 5.39 7.62 19.97
C LYS A 57 4.64 8.60 20.87
N ALA A 58 4.66 9.89 20.54
CA ALA A 58 3.99 10.92 21.31
C ALA A 58 2.47 10.86 21.18
N ARG A 59 1.96 10.45 20.00
CA ARG A 59 0.52 10.36 19.73
C ARG A 59 -0.06 8.97 19.92
N GLY A 60 0.77 7.92 19.97
CA GLY A 60 0.34 6.53 20.04
C GLY A 60 -0.36 6.03 18.77
N ILE A 61 -0.07 6.63 17.61
CA ILE A 61 -0.67 6.27 16.31
C ILE A 61 0.40 6.17 15.24
N THR A 62 0.22 5.24 14.30
CA THR A 62 1.05 5.11 13.12
C THR A 62 0.78 6.25 12.14
N ILE A 63 1.82 6.95 11.72
CA ILE A 63 1.77 8.07 10.77
C ILE A 63 2.33 7.65 9.42
N ASN A 64 3.52 7.05 9.43
CA ASN A 64 4.20 6.59 8.24
C ASN A 64 4.03 5.09 8.07
N THR A 65 4.13 4.59 6.83
CA THR A 65 4.21 3.16 6.58
C THR A 65 5.52 2.61 7.14
N SER A 66 5.43 1.47 7.83
CA SER A 66 6.61 0.76 8.32
C SER A 66 6.73 -0.59 7.62
N HIS A 67 7.95 -0.95 7.21
CA HIS A 67 8.23 -2.20 6.51
C HIS A 67 8.92 -3.18 7.45
N VAL A 68 8.36 -4.38 7.55
CA VAL A 68 8.94 -5.50 8.29
C VAL A 68 8.97 -6.75 7.42
N GLU A 69 9.76 -7.75 7.80
CA GLU A 69 9.82 -9.04 7.13
C GLU A 69 9.59 -10.17 8.12
N TYR A 70 9.01 -11.25 7.65
CA TYR A 70 8.92 -12.53 8.38
C TYR A 70 8.74 -13.69 7.41
N ASP A 71 9.07 -14.88 7.89
CA ASP A 71 8.96 -16.13 7.14
C ASP A 71 7.84 -17.01 7.68
N THR A 72 7.27 -17.81 6.79
CA THR A 72 6.54 -19.02 7.10
C THR A 72 7.37 -20.25 6.65
N ALA A 73 6.84 -21.44 6.77
CA ALA A 73 7.49 -22.62 6.23
C ALA A 73 7.70 -22.52 4.71
N THR A 74 6.79 -21.88 3.97
CA THR A 74 6.72 -21.91 2.51
C THR A 74 7.03 -20.58 1.84
N ARG A 75 6.94 -19.45 2.55
CA ARG A 75 7.00 -18.09 1.95
C ARG A 75 7.83 -17.12 2.80
N HIS A 76 8.36 -16.12 2.09
CA HIS A 76 8.93 -14.91 2.68
C HIS A 76 7.95 -13.76 2.47
N TYR A 77 7.58 -13.07 3.55
CA TYR A 77 6.67 -11.93 3.52
C TYR A 77 7.39 -10.61 3.78
N ALA A 78 7.19 -9.64 2.88
CA ALA A 78 7.35 -8.24 3.20
C ALA A 78 6.01 -7.72 3.68
N HIS A 79 5.98 -7.07 4.84
CA HIS A 79 4.76 -6.58 5.46
C HIS A 79 4.83 -5.07 5.64
N VAL A 80 3.80 -4.37 5.16
CA VAL A 80 3.64 -2.93 5.29
C VAL A 80 2.62 -2.66 6.39
N ASP A 81 3.03 -2.06 7.50
CA ASP A 81 2.11 -1.54 8.50
C ASP A 81 1.59 -0.18 8.08
N CYS A 82 0.29 -0.07 7.85
CA CYS A 82 -0.35 1.15 7.33
C CYS A 82 -1.00 1.96 8.46
N PRO A 83 -0.95 3.31 8.38
CA PRO A 83 -1.67 4.15 9.32
C PRO A 83 -3.18 3.93 9.22
N GLY A 84 -3.87 4.06 10.37
CA GLY A 84 -5.33 3.91 10.45
C GLY A 84 -6.09 5.23 10.49
N HIS A 85 -5.42 6.34 10.81
CA HIS A 85 -6.06 7.63 10.99
C HIS A 85 -6.35 8.33 9.65
N ALA A 86 -7.50 8.98 9.55
CA ALA A 86 -7.96 9.65 8.32
C ALA A 86 -6.98 10.71 7.76
N ASP A 87 -6.23 11.40 8.63
CA ASP A 87 -5.24 12.40 8.21
C ASP A 87 -4.06 11.80 7.41
N TYR A 88 -3.80 10.49 7.56
CA TYR A 88 -2.65 9.80 6.96
C TYR A 88 -3.06 8.84 5.84
N VAL A 89 -4.25 8.97 5.29
CA VAL A 89 -4.77 8.11 4.21
C VAL A 89 -3.85 8.09 2.99
N LYS A 90 -3.14 9.18 2.69
CA LYS A 90 -2.12 9.20 1.63
C LYS A 90 -1.05 8.12 1.82
N ASN A 91 -0.55 7.95 3.05
CA ASN A 91 0.43 6.92 3.37
C ASN A 91 -0.20 5.52 3.31
N MET A 92 -1.47 5.38 3.74
CA MET A 92 -2.22 4.13 3.60
C MET A 92 -2.38 3.74 2.12
N ILE A 93 -2.78 4.66 1.23
CA ILE A 93 -2.92 4.41 -0.21
C ILE A 93 -1.58 3.94 -0.80
N THR A 94 -0.48 4.62 -0.46
CA THR A 94 0.86 4.25 -0.92
C THR A 94 1.26 2.84 -0.46
N GLY A 95 1.00 2.51 0.81
CA GLY A 95 1.27 1.18 1.35
C GLY A 95 0.41 0.11 0.69
N ALA A 96 -0.90 0.36 0.57
CA ALA A 96 -1.84 -0.59 -0.02
C ALA A 96 -1.54 -0.90 -1.49
N ALA A 97 -1.09 0.09 -2.26
CA ALA A 97 -0.73 -0.11 -3.67
C ALA A 97 0.42 -1.12 -3.89
N GLN A 98 1.17 -1.45 -2.82
CA GLN A 98 2.28 -2.40 -2.88
C GLN A 98 1.89 -3.83 -2.52
N MET A 99 0.68 -4.05 -2.00
CA MET A 99 0.26 -5.33 -1.45
C MET A 99 -0.22 -6.31 -2.52
N ASP A 100 0.19 -7.56 -2.38
CA ASP A 100 -0.38 -8.72 -3.10
C ASP A 100 -1.62 -9.24 -2.37
N GLY A 101 -1.77 -8.90 -1.11
CA GLY A 101 -2.94 -9.14 -0.28
C GLY A 101 -2.89 -8.28 0.99
N ALA A 102 -4.05 -7.93 1.53
CA ALA A 102 -4.17 -7.13 2.75
C ALA A 102 -4.73 -7.95 3.92
N ILE A 103 -4.28 -7.63 5.12
CA ILE A 103 -4.86 -8.11 6.37
C ILE A 103 -5.73 -6.97 6.91
N LEU A 104 -7.04 -7.14 6.84
CA LEU A 104 -7.99 -6.22 7.44
C LEU A 104 -8.11 -6.52 8.94
N VAL A 105 -7.70 -5.57 9.77
CA VAL A 105 -7.78 -5.70 11.23
C VAL A 105 -9.02 -4.99 11.73
N VAL A 106 -9.92 -5.75 12.36
CA VAL A 106 -11.16 -5.24 12.96
C VAL A 106 -11.21 -5.64 14.42
N SER A 107 -11.48 -4.70 15.31
CA SER A 107 -11.71 -4.99 16.72
C SER A 107 -13.05 -5.72 16.90
N ALA A 108 -13.05 -6.85 17.56
CA ALA A 108 -14.28 -7.60 17.89
C ALA A 108 -15.23 -6.82 18.81
N ALA A 109 -14.67 -5.93 19.65
CA ALA A 109 -15.45 -5.11 20.58
C ALA A 109 -16.15 -3.91 19.89
N ASP A 110 -15.56 -3.39 18.82
CA ASP A 110 -16.03 -2.16 18.16
C ASP A 110 -16.74 -2.45 16.83
N GLY A 111 -16.45 -3.59 16.19
CA GLY A 111 -16.92 -3.92 14.85
C GLY A 111 -16.30 -3.04 13.75
N PRO A 112 -16.83 -3.09 12.51
CA PRO A 112 -16.39 -2.24 11.42
C PRO A 112 -16.69 -0.76 11.67
N MET A 113 -15.66 0.06 11.64
CA MET A 113 -15.68 1.51 11.89
C MET A 113 -15.50 2.31 10.58
N PRO A 114 -15.69 3.64 10.56
CA PRO A 114 -15.63 4.43 9.33
C PRO A 114 -14.37 4.23 8.48
N GLN A 115 -13.17 4.22 9.11
CA GLN A 115 -11.93 3.99 8.37
C GLN A 115 -11.80 2.54 7.89
N THR A 116 -12.47 1.56 8.52
CA THR A 116 -12.53 0.19 8.01
C THR A 116 -13.15 0.18 6.61
N ARG A 117 -14.29 0.86 6.44
CA ARG A 117 -14.98 1.01 5.15
C ARG A 117 -14.11 1.73 4.12
N GLU A 118 -13.52 2.87 4.51
CA GLU A 118 -12.63 3.64 3.63
C GLU A 118 -11.42 2.83 3.19
N HIS A 119 -10.80 2.06 4.09
CA HIS A 119 -9.62 1.25 3.77
C HIS A 119 -9.94 0.08 2.82
N ILE A 120 -11.10 -0.58 2.97
CA ILE A 120 -11.55 -1.61 2.02
C ILE A 120 -11.77 -1.00 0.64
N LEU A 121 -12.49 0.13 0.57
CA LEU A 121 -12.71 0.86 -0.67
C LEU A 121 -11.39 1.23 -1.37
N LEU A 122 -10.47 1.83 -0.63
CA LEU A 122 -9.17 2.24 -1.16
C LEU A 122 -8.32 1.05 -1.60
N ALA A 123 -8.30 -0.04 -0.83
CA ALA A 123 -7.63 -1.28 -1.21
C ALA A 123 -8.16 -1.81 -2.56
N ARG A 124 -9.50 -1.80 -2.73
CA ARG A 124 -10.12 -2.18 -4.00
C ARG A 124 -9.68 -1.29 -5.16
N GLN A 125 -9.64 0.03 -4.95
CA GLN A 125 -9.28 1.00 -5.96
C GLN A 125 -7.82 0.94 -6.39
N VAL A 126 -6.89 0.75 -5.45
CA VAL A 126 -5.47 0.60 -5.78
C VAL A 126 -5.13 -0.80 -6.32
N GLY A 127 -6.12 -1.72 -6.33
CA GLY A 127 -5.99 -3.02 -6.95
C GLY A 127 -5.44 -4.12 -6.06
N VAL A 128 -5.59 -4.01 -4.74
CA VAL A 128 -5.31 -5.13 -3.82
C VAL A 128 -6.25 -6.30 -4.16
N PRO A 129 -5.72 -7.45 -4.58
CA PRO A 129 -6.56 -8.52 -5.10
C PRO A 129 -7.21 -9.39 -4.03
N TYR A 130 -6.61 -9.48 -2.84
CA TYR A 130 -7.04 -10.39 -1.77
C TYR A 130 -7.08 -9.68 -0.43
N ILE A 131 -8.12 -9.95 0.36
CA ILE A 131 -8.23 -9.51 1.76
C ILE A 131 -8.41 -10.75 2.65
N ILE A 132 -7.66 -10.80 3.74
CA ILE A 132 -7.84 -11.73 4.86
C ILE A 132 -8.18 -10.89 6.07
N VAL A 133 -9.08 -11.36 6.92
CA VAL A 133 -9.49 -10.62 8.12
C VAL A 133 -8.84 -11.20 9.35
N PHE A 134 -8.30 -10.34 10.20
CA PHE A 134 -7.98 -10.66 11.58
C PHE A 134 -8.92 -9.91 12.51
N MET A 135 -9.89 -10.64 13.09
CA MET A 135 -10.79 -10.11 14.09
C MET A 135 -10.07 -10.09 15.43
N ASN A 136 -9.56 -8.91 15.80
CA ASN A 136 -8.67 -8.68 16.93
C ASN A 136 -9.45 -8.36 18.21
N LYS A 137 -8.77 -8.42 19.36
CA LYS A 137 -9.33 -8.13 20.69
C LYS A 137 -10.50 -9.05 21.10
N CYS A 138 -10.50 -10.29 20.61
CA CYS A 138 -11.52 -11.27 21.00
C CYS A 138 -11.47 -11.62 22.49
N ASP A 139 -10.35 -11.39 23.16
CA ASP A 139 -10.22 -11.51 24.62
C ASP A 139 -11.07 -10.50 25.42
N MET A 140 -11.59 -9.47 24.78
CA MET A 140 -12.46 -8.46 25.38
C MET A 140 -13.96 -8.77 25.22
N VAL A 141 -14.32 -9.84 24.51
CA VAL A 141 -15.70 -10.21 24.17
C VAL A 141 -15.98 -11.63 24.63
N ASP A 142 -16.78 -11.76 25.68
CA ASP A 142 -17.16 -13.07 26.25
C ASP A 142 -18.39 -13.69 25.55
N ASP A 143 -19.09 -12.92 24.73
CA ASP A 143 -20.32 -13.34 24.05
C ASP A 143 -20.00 -13.86 22.63
N ALA A 144 -20.21 -15.17 22.44
CA ALA A 144 -19.99 -15.82 21.15
C ALA A 144 -20.96 -15.31 20.05
N GLU A 145 -22.21 -14.98 20.41
CA GLU A 145 -23.19 -14.46 19.45
C GLU A 145 -22.78 -13.09 18.92
N LEU A 146 -22.13 -12.26 19.76
CA LEU A 146 -21.60 -10.98 19.35
C LEU A 146 -20.41 -11.14 18.38
N LEU A 147 -19.53 -12.12 18.61
CA LEU A 147 -18.44 -12.43 17.68
C LEU A 147 -18.96 -12.88 16.31
N GLU A 148 -19.99 -13.72 16.28
CA GLU A 148 -20.64 -14.15 15.04
C GLU A 148 -21.30 -12.97 14.31
N LEU A 149 -21.95 -12.07 15.03
CA LEU A 149 -22.57 -10.88 14.46
C LEU A 149 -21.54 -9.96 13.80
N VAL A 150 -20.41 -9.69 14.48
CA VAL A 150 -19.32 -8.87 13.94
C VAL A 150 -18.71 -9.53 12.71
N GLU A 151 -18.54 -10.86 12.71
CA GLU A 151 -18.05 -11.60 11.56
C GLU A 151 -18.99 -11.44 10.35
N MET A 152 -20.32 -11.59 10.55
CA MET A 152 -21.32 -11.38 9.51
C MET A 152 -21.25 -9.97 8.93
N GLU A 153 -21.16 -8.95 9.79
CA GLU A 153 -21.07 -7.55 9.36
C GLU A 153 -19.81 -7.30 8.52
N ILE A 154 -18.67 -7.91 8.87
CA ILE A 154 -17.44 -7.83 8.10
C ILE A 154 -17.61 -8.48 6.72
N ARG A 155 -18.24 -9.66 6.63
CA ARG A 155 -18.49 -10.38 5.37
C ARG A 155 -19.40 -9.58 4.44
N ASP A 156 -20.49 -9.04 4.96
CA ASP A 156 -21.41 -8.17 4.22
C ASP A 156 -20.71 -6.92 3.70
N LEU A 157 -19.86 -6.32 4.55
CA LEU A 157 -19.08 -5.15 4.18
C LEU A 157 -18.09 -5.44 3.05
N LEU A 158 -17.34 -6.54 3.12
CA LEU A 158 -16.41 -6.97 2.07
C LEU A 158 -17.15 -7.21 0.75
N SER A 159 -18.30 -7.90 0.81
CA SER A 159 -19.14 -8.18 -0.36
C SER A 159 -19.67 -6.90 -1.01
N SER A 160 -19.99 -5.87 -0.22
CA SER A 160 -20.45 -4.58 -0.72
C SER A 160 -19.38 -3.81 -1.52
N TYR A 161 -18.10 -4.16 -1.37
CA TYR A 161 -16.96 -3.60 -2.10
C TYR A 161 -16.33 -4.58 -3.11
N ASP A 162 -17.11 -5.57 -3.57
CA ASP A 162 -16.70 -6.57 -4.56
C ASP A 162 -15.51 -7.47 -4.13
N PHE A 163 -15.32 -7.69 -2.85
CA PHE A 163 -14.49 -8.76 -2.34
C PHE A 163 -15.35 -10.00 -2.02
N PRO A 164 -14.82 -11.23 -2.14
CA PRO A 164 -15.59 -12.44 -1.86
C PRO A 164 -15.78 -12.63 -0.35
N GLY A 165 -16.70 -11.86 0.26
CA GLY A 165 -16.88 -11.81 1.70
C GLY A 165 -17.18 -13.17 2.34
N ASP A 166 -17.97 -14.03 1.65
CA ASP A 166 -18.30 -15.37 2.13
C ASP A 166 -17.10 -16.32 2.16
N ASP A 167 -16.20 -16.21 1.17
CA ASP A 167 -15.02 -17.06 1.02
C ASP A 167 -13.76 -16.49 1.70
N CYS A 168 -13.82 -15.25 2.16
CA CYS A 168 -12.69 -14.57 2.78
C CYS A 168 -12.34 -15.24 4.12
N PRO A 169 -11.09 -15.65 4.36
CA PRO A 169 -10.67 -16.16 5.65
C PRO A 169 -10.79 -15.09 6.74
N ILE A 170 -11.45 -15.45 7.85
CA ILE A 170 -11.51 -14.63 9.05
C ILE A 170 -10.89 -15.41 10.21
N VAL A 171 -9.84 -14.86 10.81
CA VAL A 171 -9.16 -15.42 11.97
C VAL A 171 -9.49 -14.57 13.19
N GLN A 172 -10.11 -15.20 14.19
CA GLN A 172 -10.41 -14.57 15.47
C GLN A 172 -9.22 -14.70 16.41
N GLY A 173 -8.82 -13.62 17.10
CA GLY A 173 -7.69 -13.65 18.00
C GLY A 173 -7.48 -12.39 18.83
N SER A 174 -6.38 -12.36 19.57
CA SER A 174 -5.88 -11.20 20.29
C SER A 174 -4.38 -11.09 20.07
N ALA A 175 -3.96 -10.09 19.31
CA ALA A 175 -2.55 -9.85 19.05
C ALA A 175 -1.77 -9.50 20.32
N LEU A 176 -2.39 -8.78 21.25
CA LEU A 176 -1.78 -8.40 22.53
C LEU A 176 -1.54 -9.64 23.40
N ARG A 177 -2.56 -10.50 23.58
CA ARG A 177 -2.44 -11.72 24.37
C ARG A 177 -1.42 -12.68 23.78
N ALA A 178 -1.37 -12.77 22.46
CA ALA A 178 -0.35 -13.57 21.78
C ALA A 178 1.07 -13.08 22.09
N LEU A 179 1.32 -11.75 22.10
CA LEU A 179 2.60 -11.16 22.50
C LEU A 179 2.91 -11.37 23.99
N GLU A 180 1.91 -11.38 24.86
CA GLU A 180 2.05 -11.68 26.29
C GLU A 180 2.36 -13.18 26.56
N GLY A 181 2.32 -14.02 25.53
CA GLY A 181 2.73 -15.42 25.63
C GLY A 181 1.56 -16.40 25.80
N ASP A 182 0.31 -15.95 25.67
CA ASP A 182 -0.85 -16.83 25.70
C ASP A 182 -0.80 -17.84 24.54
N ALA A 183 -0.81 -19.13 24.89
CA ALA A 183 -0.61 -20.21 23.93
C ALA A 183 -1.74 -20.31 22.91
N GLU A 184 -2.99 -20.11 23.32
CA GLU A 184 -4.16 -20.17 22.44
C GLU A 184 -4.08 -19.04 21.39
N TYR A 185 -3.80 -17.82 21.83
CA TYR A 185 -3.70 -16.69 20.92
C TYR A 185 -2.44 -16.72 20.04
N LYS A 186 -1.35 -17.36 20.47
CA LYS A 186 -0.20 -17.67 19.58
C LYS A 186 -0.60 -18.61 18.44
N GLU A 187 -1.41 -19.62 18.71
CA GLU A 187 -1.94 -20.52 17.67
C GLU A 187 -2.82 -19.76 16.65
N ARG A 188 -3.55 -18.71 17.07
CA ARG A 188 -4.31 -17.85 16.16
C ARG A 188 -3.40 -17.05 15.22
N ILE A 189 -2.21 -16.64 15.68
CA ILE A 189 -1.22 -15.99 14.80
C ILE A 189 -0.67 -16.98 13.78
N PHE A 190 -0.40 -18.23 14.17
CA PHE A 190 -0.03 -19.28 13.21
C PHE A 190 -1.17 -19.61 12.24
N ALA A 191 -2.42 -19.59 12.68
CA ALA A 191 -3.58 -19.77 11.81
C ALA A 191 -3.70 -18.64 10.77
N LEU A 192 -3.44 -17.39 11.17
CA LEU A 192 -3.39 -16.25 10.24
C LEU A 192 -2.27 -16.43 9.21
N ALA A 193 -1.08 -16.85 9.63
CA ALA A 193 0.04 -17.11 8.72
C ALA A 193 -0.29 -18.25 7.73
N ALA A 194 -0.95 -19.32 8.18
CA ALA A 194 -1.43 -20.40 7.34
C ALA A 194 -2.51 -19.93 6.34
N ALA A 195 -3.41 -19.04 6.77
CA ALA A 195 -4.41 -18.43 5.88
C ALA A 195 -3.74 -17.56 4.80
N LEU A 196 -2.71 -16.79 5.14
CA LEU A 196 -1.90 -16.04 4.17
C LEU A 196 -1.26 -16.96 3.13
N ASP A 197 -0.66 -18.07 3.59
CA ASP A 197 0.00 -19.05 2.70
C ASP A 197 -0.97 -19.73 1.73
N SER A 198 -2.19 -20.03 2.16
CA SER A 198 -3.18 -20.80 1.40
C SER A 198 -4.10 -19.96 0.53
N TYR A 199 -4.50 -18.77 1.01
CA TYR A 199 -5.51 -17.94 0.33
C TYR A 199 -4.92 -16.98 -0.71
N ILE A 200 -3.74 -16.41 -0.43
CA ILE A 200 -3.06 -15.53 -1.39
C ILE A 200 -2.24 -16.41 -2.33
N PRO A 201 -2.54 -16.45 -3.65
CA PRO A 201 -1.70 -17.20 -4.58
C PRO A 201 -0.30 -16.58 -4.68
N THR A 202 0.69 -17.36 -5.11
CA THR A 202 2.02 -16.81 -5.42
C THR A 202 1.89 -15.82 -6.58
N PRO A 203 2.24 -14.54 -6.37
CA PRO A 203 2.00 -13.51 -7.37
C PRO A 203 2.84 -13.74 -8.65
N GLU A 204 2.23 -13.57 -9.81
CA GLU A 204 2.97 -13.46 -11.06
C GLU A 204 3.70 -12.12 -11.12
N ARG A 205 4.99 -12.15 -11.43
CA ARG A 205 5.84 -10.96 -11.47
C ARG A 205 6.18 -10.58 -12.90
N ALA A 206 5.91 -9.32 -13.26
CA ALA A 206 6.18 -8.80 -14.61
C ALA A 206 7.68 -8.48 -14.79
N VAL A 207 8.55 -9.49 -14.65
CA VAL A 207 10.01 -9.34 -14.73
C VAL A 207 10.51 -9.05 -16.15
N ASP A 208 9.76 -9.45 -17.17
CA ASP A 208 10.13 -9.27 -18.58
C ASP A 208 9.82 -7.86 -19.13
N LYS A 209 9.11 -7.04 -18.34
CA LYS A 209 8.82 -5.65 -18.71
C LYS A 209 10.00 -4.72 -18.36
N PRO A 210 10.08 -3.54 -18.98
CA PRO A 210 11.06 -2.53 -18.58
C PRO A 210 10.92 -2.16 -17.11
N PHE A 211 12.06 -2.00 -16.42
CA PHE A 211 12.11 -1.65 -15.00
C PHE A 211 11.34 -0.37 -14.67
N LEU A 212 10.55 -0.42 -13.61
CA LEU A 212 9.86 0.71 -12.99
C LEU A 212 9.75 0.53 -11.49
N LEU A 213 10.12 1.57 -10.74
CA LEU A 213 9.98 1.63 -9.28
C LEU A 213 9.41 2.99 -8.87
N PRO A 214 8.17 3.07 -8.37
CA PRO A 214 7.65 4.27 -7.73
C PRO A 214 8.42 4.59 -6.45
N ILE A 215 8.87 5.84 -6.30
CA ILE A 215 9.65 6.29 -5.14
C ILE A 215 8.69 6.59 -3.98
N GLU A 216 8.93 5.95 -2.83
CA GLU A 216 8.18 6.15 -1.59
C GLU A 216 8.88 7.12 -0.65
N ASP A 217 10.16 6.84 -0.38
CA ASP A 217 10.97 7.63 0.52
C ASP A 217 12.36 7.90 -0.05
N VAL A 218 12.96 9.00 0.41
CA VAL A 218 14.29 9.42 0.00
C VAL A 218 15.16 9.68 1.23
N PHE A 219 16.27 8.97 1.31
CA PHE A 219 17.22 9.06 2.41
C PHE A 219 18.59 9.55 1.92
N SER A 220 19.29 10.28 2.78
CA SER A 220 20.70 10.58 2.61
C SER A 220 21.52 9.75 3.57
N ILE A 221 22.44 8.93 3.07
CA ILE A 221 23.31 8.10 3.89
C ILE A 221 24.73 8.66 3.82
N SER A 222 25.28 9.07 4.97
CA SER A 222 26.65 9.60 5.05
C SER A 222 27.64 8.61 4.44
N GLY A 223 28.47 9.09 3.51
CA GLY A 223 29.49 8.32 2.81
C GLY A 223 28.97 7.38 1.72
N ARG A 224 27.65 7.28 1.50
CA ARG A 224 27.05 6.40 0.48
C ARG A 224 26.23 7.17 -0.57
N GLY A 225 25.66 8.33 -0.22
CA GLY A 225 24.85 9.16 -1.11
C GLY A 225 23.35 9.04 -0.88
N THR A 226 22.59 9.33 -1.91
CA THR A 226 21.12 9.29 -1.87
C THR A 226 20.60 7.87 -2.13
N VAL A 227 19.68 7.43 -1.30
CA VAL A 227 18.98 6.17 -1.41
C VAL A 227 17.49 6.45 -1.55
N VAL A 228 16.85 5.86 -2.54
CA VAL A 228 15.39 5.89 -2.68
C VAL A 228 14.84 4.51 -2.39
N THR A 229 13.67 4.45 -1.77
CA THR A 229 12.99 3.20 -1.48
C THR A 229 11.69 3.11 -2.25
N GLY A 230 11.25 1.90 -2.51
CA GLY A 230 9.98 1.58 -3.13
C GLY A 230 9.87 0.11 -3.48
N ARG A 231 8.67 -0.30 -3.89
CA ARG A 231 8.45 -1.61 -4.47
C ARG A 231 8.72 -1.56 -5.98
N VAL A 232 9.50 -2.50 -6.49
CA VAL A 232 9.66 -2.66 -7.93
C VAL A 232 8.31 -3.07 -8.54
N GLU A 233 7.69 -2.19 -9.32
CA GLU A 233 6.38 -2.41 -9.94
C GLU A 233 6.49 -3.45 -11.07
N ARG A 234 7.56 -3.35 -11.87
CA ARG A 234 7.85 -4.26 -12.99
C ARG A 234 9.33 -4.25 -13.35
N GLY A 235 9.75 -5.29 -14.08
CA GLY A 235 11.10 -5.42 -14.59
C GLY A 235 12.13 -5.81 -13.55
N VAL A 236 13.39 -5.62 -13.90
CA VAL A 236 14.57 -5.94 -13.09
C VAL A 236 15.54 -4.76 -13.15
N ILE A 237 16.17 -4.42 -12.03
CA ILE A 237 17.27 -3.48 -11.94
C ILE A 237 18.53 -4.17 -11.43
N LYS A 238 19.67 -3.90 -12.06
CA LYS A 238 20.98 -4.41 -11.65
C LYS A 238 21.90 -3.29 -11.20
N VAL A 239 22.81 -3.62 -10.32
CA VAL A 239 23.88 -2.72 -9.93
C VAL A 239 24.72 -2.37 -11.17
N GLY A 240 24.95 -1.07 -11.39
CA GLY A 240 25.70 -0.54 -12.54
C GLY A 240 24.82 -0.07 -13.70
N GLU A 241 23.51 -0.34 -13.69
CA GLU A 241 22.61 0.09 -14.77
C GLU A 241 22.30 1.60 -14.71
N GLU A 242 22.20 2.22 -15.90
CA GLU A 242 21.68 3.58 -16.05
C GLU A 242 20.15 3.54 -15.93
N ILE A 243 19.60 4.49 -15.18
CA ILE A 243 18.18 4.68 -14.92
C ILE A 243 17.81 6.14 -15.04
N GLU A 244 16.52 6.42 -15.22
CA GLU A 244 15.96 7.77 -15.22
C GLU A 244 15.07 7.97 -13.99
N ILE A 245 15.11 9.21 -13.47
CA ILE A 245 14.18 9.73 -12.44
C ILE A 245 13.15 10.55 -13.19
N VAL A 246 11.88 10.10 -13.18
CA VAL A 246 10.82 10.65 -14.04
C VAL A 246 9.63 11.13 -13.21
N GLY A 247 9.07 12.27 -13.60
CA GLY A 247 7.89 12.90 -12.97
C GLY A 247 8.21 14.06 -12.06
N LEU A 248 7.23 14.91 -11.79
CA LEU A 248 7.25 16.11 -10.94
C LEU A 248 8.29 17.18 -11.34
N LYS A 249 9.49 16.76 -11.68
CA LYS A 249 10.64 17.60 -12.12
C LYS A 249 11.11 17.17 -13.49
N GLU A 250 12.09 17.89 -14.03
CA GLU A 250 12.77 17.47 -15.26
C GLU A 250 13.37 16.07 -15.09
N THR A 251 13.24 15.25 -16.13
CA THR A 251 13.79 13.90 -16.14
C THR A 251 15.31 13.94 -16.04
N GLN A 252 15.87 13.21 -15.11
CA GLN A 252 17.29 13.12 -14.86
C GLN A 252 17.81 11.70 -15.03
N LYS A 253 19.01 11.55 -15.54
CA LYS A 253 19.70 10.27 -15.62
C LYS A 253 20.63 10.08 -14.43
N THR A 254 20.66 8.86 -13.92
CA THR A 254 21.57 8.45 -12.85
C THR A 254 21.96 6.99 -13.03
N THR A 255 22.83 6.48 -12.18
CA THR A 255 23.25 5.08 -12.19
C THR A 255 22.89 4.43 -10.85
N CYS A 256 22.32 3.24 -10.89
CA CYS A 256 22.15 2.40 -9.72
C CYS A 256 23.51 1.89 -9.24
N THR A 257 23.95 2.29 -8.05
CA THR A 257 25.24 1.83 -7.49
C THR A 257 25.10 0.76 -6.43
N GLY A 258 23.88 0.42 -6.03
CA GLY A 258 23.59 -0.64 -5.09
C GLY A 258 22.09 -0.86 -4.94
N VAL A 259 21.73 -2.10 -4.64
CA VAL A 259 20.35 -2.51 -4.33
C VAL A 259 20.37 -3.21 -2.99
N GLU A 260 19.45 -2.86 -2.11
CA GLU A 260 19.32 -3.45 -0.78
C GLU A 260 17.85 -3.78 -0.50
N MET A 261 17.60 -4.88 0.19
CA MET A 261 16.31 -5.26 0.72
C MET A 261 16.47 -5.68 2.18
N PHE A 262 15.71 -5.07 3.10
CA PHE A 262 15.81 -5.31 4.55
C PHE A 262 17.26 -5.26 5.08
N ARG A 263 18.02 -4.24 4.62
CA ARG A 263 19.46 -4.02 4.96
C ARG A 263 20.43 -5.09 4.47
N LYS A 264 19.97 -6.07 3.67
CA LYS A 264 20.82 -7.07 2.99
C LYS A 264 21.09 -6.62 1.55
N LEU A 265 22.27 -6.94 1.04
CA LEU A 265 22.66 -6.58 -0.32
C LEU A 265 22.01 -7.51 -1.33
N LEU A 266 21.63 -6.94 -2.48
CA LEU A 266 21.14 -7.65 -3.66
C LEU A 266 22.04 -7.31 -4.86
N ASP A 267 22.27 -8.30 -5.74
CA ASP A 267 22.92 -8.06 -7.03
C ASP A 267 21.92 -7.39 -8.01
N GLU A 268 20.65 -7.75 -7.86
CA GLU A 268 19.54 -7.21 -8.65
C GLU A 268 18.23 -7.15 -7.83
N GLY A 269 17.39 -6.16 -8.12
CA GLY A 269 16.01 -6.05 -7.64
C GLY A 269 15.05 -6.40 -8.76
N GLN A 270 14.04 -7.21 -8.47
CA GLN A 270 13.03 -7.63 -9.45
C GLN A 270 11.62 -7.22 -9.06
N ALA A 271 10.70 -7.26 -10.01
CA ALA A 271 9.28 -6.98 -9.77
C ALA A 271 8.76 -7.69 -8.51
N GLY A 272 8.13 -6.93 -7.63
CA GLY A 272 7.63 -7.38 -6.33
C GLY A 272 8.57 -7.13 -5.15
N ASP A 273 9.86 -6.86 -5.35
CA ASP A 273 10.79 -6.58 -4.27
C ASP A 273 10.60 -5.17 -3.70
N ASN A 274 10.64 -5.04 -2.38
CA ASN A 274 10.74 -3.75 -1.69
C ASN A 274 12.22 -3.42 -1.49
N VAL A 275 12.76 -2.50 -2.27
CA VAL A 275 14.19 -2.24 -2.32
C VAL A 275 14.55 -0.80 -2.01
N GLY A 276 15.75 -0.62 -1.47
CA GLY A 276 16.47 0.65 -1.47
C GLY A 276 17.47 0.66 -2.61
N VAL A 277 17.39 1.66 -3.49
CA VAL A 277 18.29 1.85 -4.63
C VAL A 277 19.21 3.02 -4.36
N LEU A 278 20.52 2.78 -4.41
CA LEU A 278 21.55 3.81 -4.26
C LEU A 278 21.77 4.50 -5.61
N LEU A 279 21.70 5.84 -5.61
CA LEU A 279 21.82 6.67 -6.80
C LEU A 279 23.19 7.37 -6.86
N ARG A 280 23.84 7.31 -8.01
CA ARG A 280 25.14 7.97 -8.23
C ARG A 280 24.97 9.46 -8.48
N GLY A 281 25.65 10.29 -7.68
CA GLY A 281 25.74 11.73 -7.92
C GLY A 281 24.44 12.52 -7.78
N THR A 282 23.36 11.87 -7.36
CA THR A 282 22.05 12.50 -7.12
C THR A 282 21.99 13.03 -5.70
N LYS A 283 21.68 14.30 -5.53
CA LYS A 283 21.44 14.90 -4.22
C LYS A 283 20.02 14.61 -3.75
N ARG A 284 19.82 14.65 -2.42
CA ARG A 284 18.50 14.36 -1.84
C ARG A 284 17.39 15.31 -2.33
N GLU A 285 17.70 16.58 -2.53
CA GLU A 285 16.77 17.60 -3.02
C GLU A 285 16.42 17.50 -4.50
N GLU A 286 17.16 16.71 -5.27
CA GLU A 286 16.93 16.48 -6.70
C GLU A 286 15.89 15.40 -6.96
N VAL A 287 15.62 14.54 -5.96
CA VAL A 287 14.67 13.45 -6.04
C VAL A 287 13.65 13.52 -4.91
N GLU A 288 12.41 13.16 -5.19
CA GLU A 288 11.32 13.21 -4.22
C GLU A 288 10.31 12.07 -4.39
N ARG A 289 9.55 11.84 -3.35
CA ARG A 289 8.40 10.91 -3.36
C ARG A 289 7.43 11.30 -4.49
N GLY A 290 6.96 10.31 -5.22
CA GLY A 290 6.03 10.50 -6.33
C GLY A 290 6.66 10.47 -7.71
N GLN A 291 7.98 10.66 -7.79
CA GLN A 291 8.73 10.32 -9.00
C GLN A 291 8.87 8.80 -9.11
N VAL A 292 9.30 8.34 -10.28
CA VAL A 292 9.63 6.92 -10.50
C VAL A 292 11.08 6.79 -10.94
N LEU A 293 11.73 5.67 -10.56
CA LEU A 293 12.90 5.19 -11.26
C LEU A 293 12.46 4.29 -12.40
N ALA A 294 13.00 4.50 -13.58
CA ALA A 294 12.63 3.73 -14.76
C ALA A 294 13.85 3.41 -15.63
N LYS A 295 13.72 2.37 -16.47
CA LYS A 295 14.66 2.14 -17.56
C LYS A 295 14.59 3.32 -18.52
N PRO A 296 15.74 3.85 -19.01
CA PRO A 296 15.75 5.04 -19.86
C PRO A 296 14.81 4.96 -21.05
N GLY A 297 13.99 6.02 -21.23
CA GLY A 297 13.09 6.16 -22.37
C GLY A 297 11.84 5.26 -22.36
N THR A 298 11.54 4.58 -21.26
CA THR A 298 10.40 3.63 -21.19
C THR A 298 9.12 4.21 -20.61
N ILE A 299 9.19 5.35 -19.93
CA ILE A 299 8.05 6.12 -19.44
C ILE A 299 8.39 7.60 -19.49
N THR A 300 7.38 8.43 -19.72
CA THR A 300 7.50 9.89 -19.82
C THR A 300 6.58 10.60 -18.85
N PRO A 301 6.94 11.83 -18.40
CA PRO A 301 6.06 12.62 -17.56
C PRO A 301 5.00 13.33 -18.41
N HIS A 302 3.76 13.38 -17.91
CA HIS A 302 2.61 13.97 -18.59
C HIS A 302 1.76 14.79 -17.63
N THR A 303 1.10 15.83 -18.16
CA THR A 303 0.18 16.67 -17.41
C THR A 303 -1.27 16.52 -17.86
N LYS A 304 -1.53 15.98 -19.06
CA LYS A 304 -2.89 15.92 -19.63
C LYS A 304 -3.24 14.52 -20.12
N PHE A 305 -4.41 14.04 -19.72
CA PHE A 305 -4.88 12.72 -20.07
C PHE A 305 -6.41 12.64 -20.09
N GLU A 306 -6.95 11.65 -20.80
CA GLU A 306 -8.32 11.19 -20.72
C GLU A 306 -8.44 10.03 -19.75
N ALA A 307 -9.52 9.97 -19.02
CA ALA A 307 -9.76 8.91 -18.05
C ALA A 307 -11.21 8.44 -18.05
N GLU A 308 -11.39 7.18 -17.69
CA GLU A 308 -12.66 6.62 -17.27
C GLU A 308 -12.71 6.63 -15.76
N VAL A 309 -13.75 7.25 -15.20
CA VAL A 309 -13.89 7.51 -13.77
C VAL A 309 -15.25 7.05 -13.28
N TYR A 310 -15.23 6.37 -12.14
CA TYR A 310 -16.42 6.13 -11.32
C TYR A 310 -16.46 7.15 -10.18
N VAL A 311 -17.56 7.87 -10.06
CA VAL A 311 -17.78 8.83 -8.98
C VAL A 311 -18.57 8.15 -7.87
N LEU A 312 -17.98 8.05 -6.68
CA LEU A 312 -18.58 7.36 -5.54
C LEU A 312 -19.92 7.99 -5.15
N SER A 313 -20.91 7.16 -4.89
CA SER A 313 -22.21 7.57 -4.37
C SER A 313 -22.09 8.06 -2.91
N LYS A 314 -23.16 8.65 -2.41
CA LYS A 314 -23.27 9.08 -1.01
C LYS A 314 -23.18 7.90 -0.04
N GLU A 315 -23.79 6.79 -0.38
CA GLU A 315 -23.83 5.56 0.40
C GLU A 315 -22.46 4.93 0.52
N GLU A 316 -21.61 5.10 -0.51
CA GLU A 316 -20.21 4.67 -0.53
C GLU A 316 -19.27 5.65 0.18
N GLY A 317 -19.77 6.70 0.81
CA GLY A 317 -18.97 7.73 1.48
C GLY A 317 -18.45 8.82 0.56
N GLY A 318 -18.87 8.85 -0.69
CA GLY A 318 -18.49 9.83 -1.70
C GLY A 318 -19.18 11.19 -1.56
N ARG A 319 -19.35 11.88 -2.67
CA ARG A 319 -20.02 13.20 -2.74
C ARG A 319 -21.52 13.10 -2.53
N HIS A 320 -22.11 14.20 -2.05
CA HIS A 320 -23.57 14.37 -1.94
C HIS A 320 -24.14 15.24 -3.05
N THR A 321 -23.26 15.93 -3.78
CA THR A 321 -23.64 16.89 -4.82
C THR A 321 -22.87 16.60 -6.11
N PRO A 322 -23.44 16.94 -7.27
CA PRO A 322 -22.72 16.81 -8.53
C PRO A 322 -21.49 17.72 -8.56
N PHE A 323 -20.58 17.42 -9.47
CA PHE A 323 -19.52 18.36 -9.84
C PHE A 323 -19.67 18.81 -11.29
N PHE A 324 -19.10 19.96 -11.60
CA PHE A 324 -19.17 20.64 -12.88
C PHE A 324 -17.80 20.72 -13.54
N ALA A 325 -17.74 21.20 -14.77
CA ALA A 325 -16.49 21.53 -15.44
C ALA A 325 -15.62 22.46 -14.57
N ASN A 326 -14.30 22.33 -14.69
CA ASN A 326 -13.29 23.01 -13.85
C ASN A 326 -13.26 22.57 -12.38
N TYR A 327 -13.86 21.44 -12.04
CA TYR A 327 -13.66 20.80 -10.74
C TYR A 327 -12.19 20.48 -10.53
N ARG A 328 -11.63 20.78 -9.36
CA ARG A 328 -10.19 20.68 -9.06
C ARG A 328 -9.91 19.81 -7.82
N PRO A 329 -10.11 18.51 -7.89
CA PRO A 329 -9.74 17.60 -6.81
C PRO A 329 -8.26 17.24 -6.83
N GLN A 330 -7.84 16.41 -5.87
CA GLN A 330 -6.55 15.76 -5.83
C GLN A 330 -6.63 14.39 -6.50
N PHE A 331 -5.71 14.13 -7.42
CA PHE A 331 -5.52 12.85 -8.11
C PHE A 331 -4.35 12.12 -7.49
N TYR A 332 -4.60 10.93 -6.96
CA TYR A 332 -3.61 10.10 -6.29
C TYR A 332 -3.08 9.05 -7.26
N PHE A 333 -1.82 9.18 -7.64
CA PHE A 333 -1.11 8.24 -8.51
C PHE A 333 0.03 7.58 -7.75
N ARG A 334 0.11 6.26 -7.74
CA ARG A 334 1.19 5.51 -7.08
C ARG A 334 1.49 6.07 -5.68
N THR A 335 2.58 6.83 -5.53
CA THR A 335 3.07 7.33 -4.24
C THR A 335 2.84 8.83 -4.00
N THR A 336 2.11 9.52 -4.89
CA THR A 336 1.86 10.97 -4.78
C THR A 336 0.45 11.38 -5.16
N ASP A 337 0.11 12.61 -4.82
CA ASP A 337 -1.10 13.29 -5.25
C ASP A 337 -0.78 14.59 -5.96
N VAL A 338 -1.56 14.91 -6.98
CA VAL A 338 -1.46 16.15 -7.74
C VAL A 338 -2.85 16.72 -7.98
N THR A 339 -3.02 18.02 -7.80
CA THR A 339 -4.26 18.71 -8.16
C THR A 339 -4.41 18.76 -9.68
N GLY A 340 -5.61 18.46 -10.17
CA GLY A 340 -5.94 18.52 -11.60
C GLY A 340 -7.26 19.21 -11.85
N ALA A 341 -7.38 19.89 -12.98
CA ALA A 341 -8.63 20.47 -13.47
C ALA A 341 -9.36 19.48 -14.37
N VAL A 342 -10.64 19.25 -14.10
CA VAL A 342 -11.50 18.34 -14.86
C VAL A 342 -12.23 19.09 -15.96
N THR A 343 -12.14 18.58 -17.17
CA THR A 343 -12.98 18.99 -18.30
C THR A 343 -13.94 17.84 -18.64
N LEU A 344 -15.21 18.16 -18.75
CA LEU A 344 -16.27 17.22 -19.12
C LEU A 344 -16.40 17.13 -20.65
N ALA A 345 -16.93 16.02 -21.14
CA ALA A 345 -17.22 15.83 -22.55
C ALA A 345 -18.25 16.85 -23.05
N GLU A 346 -18.24 17.13 -24.35
CA GLU A 346 -19.18 18.05 -24.97
C GLU A 346 -20.64 17.62 -24.71
N GLY A 347 -21.48 18.55 -24.24
CA GLY A 347 -22.89 18.30 -23.90
C GLY A 347 -23.09 17.75 -22.47
N VAL A 348 -22.04 17.50 -21.70
CA VAL A 348 -22.12 17.10 -20.28
C VAL A 348 -21.93 18.34 -19.41
N GLU A 349 -22.98 18.77 -18.73
CA GLU A 349 -22.93 19.96 -17.86
C GLU A 349 -22.42 19.61 -16.45
N MET A 350 -22.80 18.43 -15.94
CA MET A 350 -22.46 17.96 -14.58
C MET A 350 -22.36 16.44 -14.54
N VAL A 351 -21.72 15.94 -13.48
CA VAL A 351 -21.61 14.50 -13.17
C VAL A 351 -22.16 14.25 -11.78
N MET A 352 -23.09 13.30 -11.69
CA MET A 352 -23.74 12.91 -10.43
C MET A 352 -22.91 11.87 -9.67
N PRO A 353 -22.99 11.84 -8.32
CA PRO A 353 -22.50 10.70 -7.54
C PRO A 353 -23.14 9.38 -8.01
N GLY A 354 -22.34 8.31 -8.12
CA GLY A 354 -22.75 7.00 -8.64
C GLY A 354 -22.61 6.82 -10.15
N GLU A 355 -22.15 7.84 -10.88
CA GLU A 355 -22.01 7.75 -12.34
C GLU A 355 -20.60 7.31 -12.78
N ASN A 356 -20.56 6.60 -13.90
CA ASN A 356 -19.36 6.38 -14.69
C ASN A 356 -19.25 7.45 -15.77
N VAL A 357 -18.11 8.12 -15.87
CA VAL A 357 -17.90 9.23 -16.78
C VAL A 357 -16.52 9.21 -17.43
N LYS A 358 -16.45 9.68 -18.67
CA LYS A 358 -15.18 10.01 -19.32
C LYS A 358 -14.86 11.48 -19.08
N ILE A 359 -13.66 11.74 -18.59
CA ILE A 359 -13.17 13.08 -18.30
C ILE A 359 -11.82 13.32 -18.94
N THR A 360 -11.51 14.57 -19.22
CA THR A 360 -10.15 15.03 -19.50
C THR A 360 -9.61 15.74 -18.28
N VAL A 361 -8.39 15.43 -17.87
CA VAL A 361 -7.75 16.02 -16.70
C VAL A 361 -6.48 16.73 -17.14
N GLU A 362 -6.25 17.93 -16.58
CA GLU A 362 -5.01 18.67 -16.71
C GLU A 362 -4.42 18.90 -15.31
N LEU A 363 -3.29 18.25 -15.04
CA LEU A 363 -2.59 18.27 -13.76
C LEU A 363 -1.72 19.53 -13.65
N ILE A 364 -1.54 20.04 -12.44
CA ILE A 364 -0.64 21.18 -12.15
C ILE A 364 0.85 20.83 -12.18
N ALA A 365 1.19 19.55 -12.15
CA ALA A 365 2.55 19.03 -12.21
C ALA A 365 2.60 17.74 -13.05
N PRO A 366 3.71 17.47 -13.75
CA PRO A 366 3.83 16.29 -14.59
C PRO A 366 4.00 15.02 -13.73
N ILE A 367 3.34 13.94 -14.11
CA ILE A 367 3.43 12.62 -13.49
C ILE A 367 3.95 11.61 -14.51
N ALA A 368 4.83 10.70 -14.08
CA ALA A 368 5.22 9.54 -14.87
C ALA A 368 3.98 8.68 -15.14
N MET A 369 3.49 8.70 -16.39
CA MET A 369 2.17 8.20 -16.74
C MET A 369 2.19 7.31 -17.97
N GLU A 370 1.28 6.35 -17.98
CA GLU A 370 1.00 5.47 -19.13
C GLU A 370 -0.47 5.09 -19.13
N ASN A 371 -0.98 4.61 -20.27
CA ASN A 371 -2.34 4.12 -20.37
C ASN A 371 -2.54 2.91 -19.43
N GLY A 372 -3.70 2.84 -18.79
CA GLY A 372 -4.02 1.82 -17.80
C GLY A 372 -3.59 2.15 -16.37
N LEU A 373 -2.91 3.29 -16.13
CA LEU A 373 -2.55 3.71 -14.77
C LEU A 373 -3.83 4.04 -13.98
N ARG A 374 -4.00 3.40 -12.84
CA ARG A 374 -5.12 3.64 -11.93
C ARG A 374 -4.82 4.81 -11.01
N PHE A 375 -5.87 5.50 -10.59
CA PHE A 375 -5.80 6.60 -9.63
C PHE A 375 -7.06 6.72 -8.79
N ALA A 376 -6.91 7.31 -7.59
CA ALA A 376 -8.03 7.72 -6.76
C ALA A 376 -8.22 9.24 -6.85
N ILE A 377 -9.45 9.69 -6.68
CA ILE A 377 -9.83 11.12 -6.63
C ILE A 377 -10.26 11.44 -5.20
N ARG A 378 -9.67 12.48 -4.62
CA ARG A 378 -9.99 12.90 -3.25
C ARG A 378 -10.30 14.40 -3.19
N GLU A 379 -11.22 14.75 -2.30
CA GLU A 379 -11.63 16.11 -1.99
C GLU A 379 -11.91 16.24 -0.49
N GLY A 380 -11.36 17.27 0.16
CA GLY A 380 -11.65 17.55 1.56
C GLY A 380 -11.38 16.39 2.52
N GLY A 381 -10.35 15.58 2.24
CA GLY A 381 -10.00 14.41 3.05
C GLY A 381 -10.83 13.14 2.78
N ARG A 382 -11.73 13.17 1.78
CA ARG A 382 -12.58 12.01 1.40
C ARG A 382 -12.22 11.51 0.01
N THR A 383 -12.30 10.21 -0.19
CA THR A 383 -12.26 9.61 -1.52
C THR A 383 -13.63 9.82 -2.17
N VAL A 384 -13.64 10.44 -3.35
CA VAL A 384 -14.86 10.80 -4.07
C VAL A 384 -14.97 10.10 -5.42
N GLY A 385 -13.94 9.40 -5.85
CA GLY A 385 -13.96 8.63 -7.08
C GLY A 385 -12.68 7.87 -7.32
N ALA A 386 -12.70 7.04 -8.33
CA ALA A 386 -11.54 6.32 -8.84
C ALA A 386 -11.61 6.24 -10.36
N GLY A 387 -10.45 6.11 -10.98
CA GLY A 387 -10.40 6.03 -12.43
C GLY A 387 -9.15 5.33 -12.95
N VAL A 388 -9.14 5.20 -14.25
CA VAL A 388 -8.03 4.66 -15.02
C VAL A 388 -7.71 5.61 -16.18
N VAL A 389 -6.42 5.83 -16.41
CA VAL A 389 -5.93 6.60 -17.57
C VAL A 389 -6.25 5.82 -18.84
N ALA A 390 -7.16 6.34 -19.65
CA ALA A 390 -7.56 5.73 -20.92
C ALA A 390 -6.60 6.13 -22.05
N ASN A 391 -6.20 7.40 -22.08
CA ASN A 391 -5.33 7.94 -23.12
C ASN A 391 -4.49 9.11 -22.59
N VAL A 392 -3.18 9.04 -22.78
CA VAL A 392 -2.25 10.12 -22.45
C VAL A 392 -2.22 11.12 -23.60
N ILE A 393 -2.37 12.43 -23.33
CA ILE A 393 -2.45 13.48 -24.35
C ILE A 393 -1.14 14.30 -24.39
N ALA A 394 -0.64 14.81 -23.24
CA ALA A 394 0.52 15.68 -23.18
C ALA A 394 1.23 15.64 -21.81
#